data_9bb668d24c5004ec04e6cfd12fd36c41
#
_entry.id   9bb668d24c5004ec04e6cfd12fd36c41
#
_cell.length_a   1.000
_cell.length_b   1.000
_cell.length_c   1.000
_cell.angle_alpha   90.00
_cell.angle_beta   90.00
_cell.angle_gamma   90.00
#
_symmetry.space_group_name_H-M   'P 1'
#
loop_
_entity.id
_entity.type
_entity.pdbx_description
1 polymer ?
#
loop_
_entity_poly.entity_id
_entity_poly.type
_entity_poly.pdbx_seq_one_letter_code
_entity_poly.pdbx_strand_id
1 'polypeptide(L)'
;MEKRIAVIGIIIENMQSVEKLNSLLHEFADIIVGRMGLPYRERNLSIVSLAVDAPQDVISELTGNIGKIDGISVKTAYSNKIFND
;
A
#
# COMPACT_ATOMS: atom_id res chain seq x y z
N MET A 1 -2.87 16.60 15.02
CA MET A 1 -2.61 16.32 13.59
C MET A 1 -3.71 15.43 13.03
N GLU A 2 -4.24 15.80 11.87
CA GLU A 2 -5.29 15.02 11.25
C GLU A 2 -4.72 13.74 10.63
N LYS A 3 -5.36 12.63 10.93
CA LYS A 3 -4.99 11.33 10.38
C LYS A 3 -6.19 10.68 9.72
N ARG A 4 -5.91 9.84 8.73
CA ARG A 4 -6.90 9.07 8.00
C ARG A 4 -6.54 7.59 8.11
N ILE A 5 -7.56 6.77 8.06
CA ILE A 5 -7.38 5.33 7.91
C ILE A 5 -7.70 4.99 6.46
N ALA A 6 -6.86 4.19 5.85
CA ALA A 6 -7.06 3.78 4.46
C ALA A 6 -6.66 2.33 4.26
N VAL A 7 -7.26 1.72 3.25
CA VAL A 7 -6.87 0.40 2.76
C VAL A 7 -6.28 0.61 1.37
N ILE A 8 -5.07 0.11 1.18
CA ILE A 8 -4.36 0.23 -0.09
C ILE A 8 -4.33 -1.16 -0.74
N GLY A 9 -5.00 -1.28 -1.88
CA GLY A 9 -5.00 -2.52 -2.66
C GLY A 9 -3.93 -2.46 -3.72
N ILE A 10 -3.10 -3.51 -3.79
CA ILE A 10 -1.95 -3.57 -4.68
C ILE A 10 -1.99 -4.87 -5.44
N ILE A 11 -1.84 -4.80 -6.77
CA ILE A 11 -1.72 -5.99 -7.61
C ILE A 11 -0.37 -5.93 -8.29
N ILE A 12 0.43 -6.98 -8.10
CA ILE A 12 1.77 -7.08 -8.65
C ILE A 12 1.73 -8.07 -9.80
N GLU A 13 1.91 -7.56 -11.02
CA GLU A 13 1.93 -8.39 -12.23
C GLU A 13 3.35 -8.73 -12.67
N ASN A 14 4.34 -7.97 -12.21
CA ASN A 14 5.74 -8.23 -12.45
C ASN A 14 6.40 -8.70 -11.15
N MET A 15 6.63 -10.00 -11.04
CA MET A 15 7.16 -10.58 -9.79
C MET A 15 8.55 -10.07 -9.43
N GLN A 16 9.29 -9.54 -10.39
CA GLN A 16 10.59 -8.92 -10.11
C GLN A 16 10.45 -7.64 -9.29
N SER A 17 9.26 -7.05 -9.27
CA SER A 17 9.02 -5.81 -8.53
C SER A 17 8.69 -6.05 -7.05
N VAL A 18 8.56 -7.29 -6.62
CA VAL A 18 8.21 -7.61 -5.22
C VAL A 18 9.24 -7.03 -4.25
N GLU A 19 10.52 -7.16 -4.55
CA GLU A 19 11.56 -6.64 -3.67
C GLU A 19 11.51 -5.12 -3.54
N LYS A 20 11.26 -4.43 -4.64
CA LYS A 20 11.13 -2.96 -4.62
C LYS A 20 9.94 -2.54 -3.77
N LEU A 21 8.82 -3.24 -3.90
CA LEU A 21 7.65 -2.95 -3.09
C LEU A 21 7.95 -3.19 -1.61
N ASN A 22 8.56 -4.33 -1.28
CA ASN A 22 8.87 -4.64 0.12
C ASN A 22 9.83 -3.63 0.73
N SER A 23 10.83 -3.16 0.00
CA SER A 23 11.74 -2.13 0.48
C SER A 23 11.02 -0.81 0.75
N LEU A 24 10.12 -0.43 -0.16
CA LEU A 24 9.33 0.78 0.02
C LEU A 24 8.41 0.67 1.23
N LEU A 25 7.72 -0.46 1.40
CA LEU A 25 6.84 -0.67 2.53
C LEU A 25 7.59 -0.64 3.85
N HIS A 26 8.84 -1.12 3.85
CA HIS A 26 9.68 -1.07 5.04
C HIS A 26 9.95 0.37 5.46
N GLU A 27 10.16 1.28 4.50
CA GLU A 27 10.38 2.68 4.80
C GLU A 27 9.15 3.34 5.45
N PHE A 28 7.96 2.80 5.17
CA PHE A 28 6.70 3.34 5.70
C PHE A 28 6.11 2.45 6.80
N ALA A 29 6.93 1.59 7.40
CA ALA A 29 6.45 0.61 8.38
C ALA A 29 5.69 1.25 9.55
N ASP A 30 6.09 2.46 9.93
CA ASP A 30 5.47 3.15 11.08
C ASP A 30 3.98 3.44 10.88
N ILE A 31 3.54 3.59 9.65
CA ILE A 31 2.13 3.91 9.39
C ILE A 31 1.30 2.69 8.99
N ILE A 32 1.94 1.54 8.82
CA ILE A 32 1.23 0.32 8.40
C ILE A 32 0.70 -0.40 9.63
N VAL A 33 -0.63 -0.48 9.73
CA VAL A 33 -1.32 -1.14 10.85
C VAL A 33 -1.41 -2.64 10.61
N GLY A 34 -1.59 -3.05 9.37
CA GLY A 34 -1.69 -4.44 9.02
C GLY A 34 -1.41 -4.67 7.55
N ARG A 35 -1.08 -5.91 7.22
CA ARG A 35 -0.71 -6.30 5.86
C ARG A 35 -1.19 -7.70 5.58
N MET A 36 -1.73 -7.91 4.39
CA MET A 36 -2.10 -9.23 3.90
C MET A 36 -1.50 -9.40 2.51
N GLY A 37 -0.88 -10.57 2.28
CA GLY A 37 -0.33 -10.89 0.98
C GLY A 37 -0.83 -12.24 0.51
N LEU A 38 -1.20 -12.33 -0.76
CA LEU A 38 -1.71 -13.56 -1.37
C LEU A 38 -1.05 -13.75 -2.74
N PRO A 39 -0.06 -14.64 -2.84
CA PRO A 39 0.47 -14.99 -4.16
C PRO A 39 -0.58 -15.83 -4.89
N TYR A 40 -0.95 -15.38 -6.08
CA TYR A 40 -1.95 -16.07 -6.89
C TYR A 40 -1.28 -16.67 -8.12
N ARG A 41 -0.74 -17.85 -7.96
CA ARG A 41 0.13 -18.47 -8.96
C ARG A 41 -0.58 -18.83 -10.25
N GLU A 42 -1.86 -19.16 -10.17
CA GLU A 42 -2.65 -19.51 -11.36
C GLU A 42 -2.69 -18.38 -12.38
N ARG A 43 -2.59 -17.13 -11.91
CA ARG A 43 -2.61 -15.96 -12.77
C ARG A 43 -1.27 -15.26 -12.82
N ASN A 44 -0.25 -15.84 -12.20
CA ASN A 44 1.10 -15.31 -12.18
C ASN A 44 1.17 -13.86 -11.65
N LEU A 45 0.46 -13.63 -10.54
CA LEU A 45 0.45 -12.32 -9.90
C LEU A 45 0.39 -12.47 -8.38
N SER A 46 0.61 -11.36 -7.67
CA SER A 46 0.44 -11.30 -6.22
C SER A 46 -0.51 -10.17 -5.88
N ILE A 47 -1.30 -10.39 -4.85
CA ILE A 47 -2.26 -9.42 -4.32
C ILE A 47 -1.81 -9.03 -2.93
N VAL A 48 -1.68 -7.72 -2.67
CA VAL A 48 -1.29 -7.22 -1.35
C VAL A 48 -2.33 -6.19 -0.91
N SER A 49 -2.72 -6.27 0.34
CA SER A 49 -3.63 -5.31 0.95
C SER A 49 -2.97 -4.76 2.19
N LEU A 50 -2.98 -3.43 2.33
CA LEU A 50 -2.40 -2.75 3.49
C LEU A 50 -3.48 -1.94 4.19
N ALA A 51 -3.46 -1.96 5.52
CA ALA A 51 -4.22 -1.01 6.32
C ALA A 51 -3.23 0.00 6.87
N VAL A 52 -3.52 1.29 6.67
CA VAL A 52 -2.62 2.37 7.10
C VAL A 52 -3.37 3.40 7.92
N ASP A 53 -2.64 4.07 8.81
CA ASP A 53 -3.14 5.12 9.68
C ASP A 53 -2.10 6.23 9.71
N ALA A 54 -2.39 7.35 9.05
CA ALA A 54 -1.42 8.43 8.88
C ALA A 54 -2.09 9.68 8.34
N PRO A 55 -1.39 10.83 8.37
CA PRO A 55 -1.85 12.01 7.64
C PRO A 55 -2.01 11.69 6.15
N GLN A 56 -2.97 12.34 5.51
CA GLN A 56 -3.28 12.06 4.11
C GLN A 56 -2.10 12.28 3.18
N ASP A 57 -1.28 13.28 3.43
CA ASP A 57 -0.11 13.56 2.58
C ASP A 57 0.91 12.41 2.65
N VAL A 58 1.05 11.77 3.81
CA VAL A 58 1.96 10.63 3.96
C VAL A 58 1.42 9.41 3.19
N ILE A 59 0.10 9.17 3.28
CA ILE A 59 -0.53 8.08 2.53
C ILE A 59 -0.39 8.32 1.03
N SER A 60 -0.59 9.56 0.59
CA SER A 60 -0.45 9.92 -0.83
C SER A 60 0.98 9.75 -1.33
N GLU A 61 1.96 10.07 -0.49
CA GLU A 61 3.37 9.83 -0.82
C GLU A 61 3.65 8.34 -1.02
N LEU A 62 3.17 7.52 -0.09
CA LEU A 62 3.35 6.07 -0.20
C LEU A 62 2.69 5.52 -1.48
N THR A 63 1.43 5.86 -1.72
CA THR A 63 0.72 5.33 -2.89
C THR A 63 1.30 5.84 -4.19
N GLY A 64 1.76 7.09 -4.21
CA GLY A 64 2.44 7.65 -5.39
C GLY A 64 3.72 6.90 -5.71
N ASN A 65 4.49 6.56 -4.67
CA ASN A 65 5.72 5.79 -4.85
C ASN A 65 5.45 4.35 -5.28
N ILE A 66 4.40 3.73 -4.73
CA ILE A 66 3.99 2.38 -5.15
C ILE A 66 3.62 2.40 -6.65
N GLY A 67 2.87 3.42 -7.07
CA GLY A 67 2.41 3.52 -8.45
C GLY A 67 3.52 3.70 -9.47
N LYS A 68 4.71 4.08 -9.04
CA LYS A 68 5.87 4.23 -9.93
C LYS A 68 6.62 2.92 -10.17
N ILE A 69 6.31 1.88 -9.41
CA ILE A 69 6.98 0.59 -9.57
C ILE A 69 6.38 -0.14 -10.77
N ASP A 70 7.25 -0.65 -11.62
CA ASP A 70 6.83 -1.33 -12.84
C ASP A 70 5.97 -2.57 -12.54
N GLY A 71 4.89 -2.75 -13.30
CA GLY A 71 4.02 -3.92 -13.19
C GLY A 71 3.16 -3.95 -11.93
N ILE A 72 2.93 -2.80 -11.31
CA ILE A 72 2.10 -2.70 -10.10
C ILE A 72 0.92 -1.78 -10.35
N SER A 73 -0.27 -2.24 -9.95
CA SER A 73 -1.48 -1.42 -9.90
C SER A 73 -1.82 -1.14 -8.45
N VAL A 74 -2.24 0.08 -8.14
CA VAL A 74 -2.55 0.49 -6.77
C VAL A 74 -3.83 1.30 -6.73
N LYS A 75 -4.67 1.03 -5.73
CA LYS A 75 -5.90 1.78 -5.46
C LYS A 75 -6.05 1.94 -3.96
N THR A 76 -6.58 3.08 -3.56
CA THR A 76 -6.72 3.40 -2.14
C THR A 76 -8.17 3.71 -1.81
N ALA A 77 -8.66 3.10 -0.74
CA ALA A 77 -9.97 3.40 -0.18
C ALA A 77 -9.77 4.09 1.17
N TYR A 78 -10.24 5.32 1.28
CA TYR A 78 -10.14 6.09 2.53
C TYR A 78 -11.39 5.96 3.36
N SER A 79 -11.22 5.89 4.68
CA SER A 79 -12.33 6.08 5.59
C SER A 79 -12.84 7.51 5.47
N ASN A 80 -14.16 7.70 5.58
CA ASN A 80 -14.74 9.04 5.60
C ASN A 80 -14.44 9.79 6.90
N LYS A 81 -14.07 9.07 7.94
CA LYS A 81 -13.80 9.67 9.25
C LYS A 81 -12.37 10.18 9.33
N ILE A 82 -12.21 11.36 9.93
CA ILE A 82 -10.91 11.97 10.17
C ILE A 82 -10.64 11.88 11.66
N PHE A 83 -9.42 11.53 12.02
CA PHE A 83 -9.00 11.43 13.41
C PHE A 83 -8.02 12.56 13.73
N ASN A 84 -8.24 13.22 14.86
CA ASN A 84 -7.36 14.31 15.34
C ASN A 84 -6.65 13.83 16.58
N ASP A 85 -5.45 13.32 16.42
CA ASP A 85 -4.64 12.83 17.52
C ASP A 85 -3.66 13.87 18.03
#